data_77602a093deba95bfba6028276ad2136
#
_entry.id   77602a093deba95bfba6028276ad2136
#
_cell.length_a   1.000
_cell.length_b   1.000
_cell.length_c   1.000
_cell.angle_alpha   90.00
_cell.angle_beta   90.00
_cell.angle_gamma   90.00
#
_symmetry.space_group_name_H-M   'P 1'
#
loop_
_entity.id
_entity.type
_entity.pdbx_description
1 polymer ?
#
loop_
_entity_poly.entity_id
_entity_poly.type
_entity_poly.pdbx_seq_one_letter_code
_entity_poly.pdbx_strand_id
1 'polypeptide(L)'
;MGTGAITQYVDVAQIVLYMFWAFFAGLIYYLVREGHREGYPMDNGHLQGGPVQTGWPVPEPKVFKLADGREVLAPDVNRVDSSYTAQPTHRWLGAPLEPVGDPLLAGVGPGAWAARADEPDLYHGNHIKIVPLRIAADHGVMSPDVDPRGLPVYGADKQLAGTVKDLWIDRAELMFRYLEVDLKGGGTVLLPMTFSRIKSSGVFVGAVLAAQFANVPKTKSMEQITLLEEEKITAYYGAGTLYATPDRQEPLF
;
A
#
# COMPACT_ATOMS: atom_id res chain seq x y z
N MET A 1 -34.48 -53.98 -15.72
CA MET A 1 -33.95 -52.76 -15.08
C MET A 1 -32.54 -52.53 -15.61
N GLY A 2 -32.20 -51.32 -16.01
CA GLY A 2 -30.83 -51.01 -16.47
C GLY A 2 -29.84 -51.10 -15.33
N THR A 3 -28.55 -51.26 -15.64
CA THR A 3 -27.47 -51.30 -14.66
C THR A 3 -27.41 -49.95 -13.94
N GLY A 4 -27.58 -49.93 -12.61
CA GLY A 4 -27.58 -48.71 -11.76
C GLY A 4 -28.95 -48.14 -11.40
N ALA A 5 -30.05 -48.74 -11.92
CA ALA A 5 -31.39 -48.31 -11.52
C ALA A 5 -31.73 -48.73 -10.10
N ILE A 6 -32.15 -47.78 -9.26
CA ILE A 6 -32.61 -48.00 -7.88
C ILE A 6 -34.13 -48.19 -7.86
N THR A 7 -34.84 -47.37 -8.64
CA THR A 7 -36.28 -47.50 -8.92
C THR A 7 -36.56 -47.29 -10.40
N GLN A 8 -37.82 -47.38 -10.82
CA GLN A 8 -38.23 -47.09 -12.18
C GLN A 8 -37.95 -45.62 -12.59
N TYR A 9 -37.80 -44.70 -11.63
CA TYR A 9 -37.68 -43.25 -11.84
C TYR A 9 -36.36 -42.64 -11.34
N VAL A 10 -35.55 -43.40 -10.57
CA VAL A 10 -34.33 -42.92 -9.95
C VAL A 10 -33.20 -43.90 -10.17
N ASP A 11 -32.10 -43.42 -10.67
CA ASP A 11 -30.85 -44.16 -10.81
C ASP A 11 -29.73 -43.56 -9.95
N VAL A 12 -28.61 -44.31 -9.84
CA VAL A 12 -27.44 -43.88 -9.05
C VAL A 12 -26.86 -42.57 -9.57
N ALA A 13 -26.83 -42.38 -10.90
CA ALA A 13 -26.28 -41.18 -11.49
C ALA A 13 -27.09 -39.93 -11.12
N GLN A 14 -28.40 -40.05 -11.09
CA GLN A 14 -29.30 -38.96 -10.68
C GLN A 14 -29.12 -38.61 -9.20
N ILE A 15 -28.94 -39.60 -8.31
CA ILE A 15 -28.68 -39.34 -6.87
C ILE A 15 -27.35 -38.63 -6.71
N VAL A 16 -26.29 -39.09 -7.39
CA VAL A 16 -24.97 -38.44 -7.34
C VAL A 16 -25.03 -37.00 -7.85
N LEU A 17 -25.81 -36.75 -8.91
CA LEU A 17 -26.03 -35.41 -9.44
C LEU A 17 -26.70 -34.49 -8.38
N TYR A 18 -27.75 -34.97 -7.73
CA TYR A 18 -28.43 -34.20 -6.69
C TYR A 18 -27.52 -33.95 -5.46
N MET A 19 -26.74 -34.93 -5.05
CA MET A 19 -25.72 -34.76 -4.00
C MET A 19 -24.67 -33.74 -4.38
N PHE A 20 -24.22 -33.74 -5.64
CA PHE A 20 -23.32 -32.71 -6.15
C PHE A 20 -23.94 -31.30 -6.06
N TRP A 21 -25.18 -31.13 -6.50
CA TRP A 21 -25.84 -29.83 -6.44
C TRP A 21 -26.04 -29.34 -4.99
N ALA A 22 -26.39 -30.23 -4.07
CA ALA A 22 -26.51 -29.90 -2.67
C ALA A 22 -25.16 -29.48 -2.07
N PHE A 23 -24.10 -30.23 -2.37
CA PHE A 23 -22.73 -29.88 -1.97
C PHE A 23 -22.30 -28.53 -2.57
N PHE A 24 -22.55 -28.33 -3.87
CA PHE A 24 -22.15 -27.13 -4.58
C PHE A 24 -22.86 -25.87 -4.02
N ALA A 25 -24.14 -25.95 -3.76
CA ALA A 25 -24.90 -24.88 -3.10
C ALA A 25 -24.33 -24.57 -1.71
N GLY A 26 -24.04 -25.59 -0.92
CA GLY A 26 -23.38 -25.42 0.40
C GLY A 26 -21.99 -24.80 0.31
N LEU A 27 -21.23 -25.21 -0.69
CA LEU A 27 -19.89 -24.64 -0.94
C LEU A 27 -19.97 -23.15 -1.33
N ILE A 28 -20.86 -22.79 -2.25
CA ILE A 28 -21.08 -21.38 -2.62
C ILE A 28 -21.48 -20.56 -1.39
N TYR A 29 -22.45 -21.05 -0.61
CA TYR A 29 -22.85 -20.39 0.62
C TYR A 29 -21.67 -20.16 1.58
N TYR A 30 -20.88 -21.20 1.81
CA TYR A 30 -19.68 -21.14 2.66
C TYR A 30 -18.67 -20.10 2.16
N LEU A 31 -18.34 -20.13 0.86
CA LEU A 31 -17.36 -19.21 0.27
C LEU A 31 -17.82 -17.75 0.32
N VAL A 32 -19.10 -17.50 0.01
CA VAL A 32 -19.68 -16.16 0.10
C VAL A 32 -19.64 -15.64 1.55
N ARG A 33 -20.04 -16.49 2.50
CA ARG A 33 -19.99 -16.15 3.92
C ARG A 33 -18.57 -15.85 4.41
N GLU A 34 -17.59 -16.68 4.03
CA GLU A 34 -16.20 -16.45 4.41
C GLU A 34 -15.62 -15.21 3.72
N GLY A 35 -16.05 -14.91 2.48
CA GLY A 35 -15.66 -13.68 1.77
C GLY A 35 -16.10 -12.41 2.48
N HIS A 36 -17.18 -12.46 3.30
CA HIS A 36 -17.62 -11.31 4.09
C HIS A 36 -16.77 -10.99 5.33
N ARG A 37 -15.66 -11.71 5.56
CA ARG A 37 -14.72 -11.38 6.64
C ARG A 37 -13.87 -10.16 6.33
N GLU A 38 -13.76 -9.78 5.05
CA GLU A 38 -13.02 -8.61 4.61
C GLU A 38 -13.96 -7.64 3.88
N GLY A 39 -13.81 -6.34 4.16
CA GLY A 39 -14.61 -5.29 3.52
C GLY A 39 -16.06 -5.18 4.00
N TYR A 40 -16.46 -5.88 5.06
CA TYR A 40 -17.78 -5.82 5.65
C TYR A 40 -17.73 -5.50 7.16
N PRO A 41 -18.76 -4.85 7.74
CA PRO A 41 -19.97 -4.33 7.06
C PRO A 41 -19.65 -3.16 6.14
N MET A 42 -20.42 -3.02 5.07
CA MET A 42 -20.26 -1.92 4.11
C MET A 42 -20.76 -0.61 4.72
N ASP A 43 -20.16 0.50 4.33
CA ASP A 43 -20.66 1.84 4.65
C ASP A 43 -21.91 2.14 3.79
N ASN A 44 -22.95 2.72 4.42
CA ASN A 44 -24.13 3.17 3.69
C ASN A 44 -23.97 4.55 3.06
N GLY A 45 -22.80 5.18 3.24
CA GLY A 45 -22.45 6.49 2.71
C GLY A 45 -23.27 7.66 3.25
N HIS A 46 -24.12 7.45 4.27
CA HIS A 46 -24.76 8.54 4.99
C HIS A 46 -23.80 9.13 6.01
N LEU A 47 -23.67 10.46 6.04
CA LEU A 47 -22.81 11.19 6.98
C LEU A 47 -23.09 10.87 8.47
N GLN A 48 -24.24 10.28 8.77
CA GLN A 48 -24.66 9.84 10.11
C GLN A 48 -24.93 8.34 10.15
N GLY A 49 -24.50 7.61 9.10
CA GLY A 49 -24.93 6.25 8.90
C GLY A 49 -24.14 5.23 9.71
N GLY A 50 -24.86 4.26 10.21
CA GLY A 50 -24.29 3.02 10.69
C GLY A 50 -23.97 2.07 9.52
N PRO A 51 -23.32 0.95 9.82
CA PRO A 51 -23.00 -0.06 8.84
C PRO A 51 -24.25 -0.63 8.17
N VAL A 52 -24.22 -0.80 6.85
CA VAL A 52 -25.27 -1.50 6.09
C VAL A 52 -24.86 -2.94 5.90
N GLN A 53 -25.68 -3.85 6.41
CA GLN A 53 -25.59 -5.23 5.99
C GLN A 53 -26.38 -5.42 4.69
N THR A 54 -25.67 -5.62 3.60
CA THR A 54 -26.28 -6.01 2.32
C THR A 54 -26.05 -7.50 2.08
N GLY A 55 -27.13 -8.25 1.87
CA GLY A 55 -27.06 -9.68 1.58
C GLY A 55 -26.84 -10.55 2.82
N TRP A 56 -25.87 -11.45 2.75
CA TRP A 56 -25.56 -12.39 3.83
C TRP A 56 -24.94 -11.70 5.03
N PRO A 57 -25.22 -12.14 6.26
CA PRO A 57 -24.64 -11.54 7.46
C PRO A 57 -23.12 -11.72 7.50
N VAL A 58 -22.43 -10.74 8.10
CA VAL A 58 -21.00 -10.85 8.40
C VAL A 58 -20.79 -12.00 9.41
N PRO A 59 -19.91 -12.95 9.15
CA PRO A 59 -19.65 -14.06 10.07
C PRO A 59 -18.99 -13.57 11.35
N GLU A 60 -19.13 -14.36 12.41
CA GLU A 60 -18.40 -14.08 13.65
C GLU A 60 -16.88 -14.10 13.43
N PRO A 61 -16.12 -13.27 14.16
CA PRO A 61 -14.67 -13.20 14.02
C PRO A 61 -14.00 -14.56 14.23
N LYS A 62 -13.10 -14.90 13.33
CA LYS A 62 -12.13 -16.00 13.51
C LYS A 62 -10.84 -15.46 14.08
N VAL A 63 -10.21 -16.23 14.95
CA VAL A 63 -8.87 -15.97 15.48
C VAL A 63 -7.87 -16.69 14.62
N PHE A 64 -6.95 -15.95 14.02
CA PHE A 64 -5.82 -16.48 13.27
C PHE A 64 -4.55 -16.34 14.10
N LYS A 65 -3.87 -17.46 14.37
CA LYS A 65 -2.59 -17.47 15.07
C LYS A 65 -1.47 -17.34 14.05
N LEU A 66 -0.65 -16.31 14.20
CA LEU A 66 0.52 -16.09 13.38
C LEU A 66 1.70 -16.93 13.88
N ALA A 67 2.73 -17.12 13.03
CA ALA A 67 3.92 -17.87 13.36
C ALA A 67 4.73 -17.29 14.55
N ASP A 68 4.61 -15.99 14.77
CA ASP A 68 5.23 -15.25 15.88
C ASP A 68 4.41 -15.28 17.18
N GLY A 69 3.28 -15.99 17.21
CA GLY A 69 2.40 -16.14 18.38
C GLY A 69 1.35 -15.03 18.54
N ARG A 70 1.34 -13.99 17.70
CA ARG A 70 0.26 -13.00 17.69
C ARG A 70 -1.05 -13.60 17.22
N GLU A 71 -2.15 -13.08 17.72
CA GLU A 71 -3.51 -13.44 17.26
C GLU A 71 -4.13 -12.28 16.50
N VAL A 72 -4.71 -12.57 15.35
CA VAL A 72 -5.40 -11.61 14.48
C VAL A 72 -6.84 -12.04 14.33
N LEU A 73 -7.78 -11.10 14.54
CA LEU A 73 -9.19 -11.30 14.33
C LEU A 73 -9.60 -10.93 12.89
N ALA A 74 -10.47 -11.72 12.29
CA ALA A 74 -11.09 -11.40 11.00
C ALA A 74 -12.58 -11.78 11.00
N PRO A 75 -13.51 -10.82 10.84
CA PRO A 75 -13.29 -9.37 10.80
C PRO A 75 -12.82 -8.79 12.13
N ASP A 76 -11.99 -7.76 12.10
CA ASP A 76 -11.62 -7.00 13.29
C ASP A 76 -12.53 -5.77 13.40
N VAL A 77 -13.53 -5.86 14.27
CA VAL A 77 -14.51 -4.79 14.50
C VAL A 77 -13.93 -3.59 15.27
N ASN A 78 -12.75 -3.76 15.86
CA ASN A 78 -12.07 -2.70 16.61
C ASN A 78 -11.05 -1.96 15.75
N ARG A 79 -10.82 -2.40 14.51
CA ARG A 79 -9.91 -1.75 13.59
C ARG A 79 -10.47 -0.39 13.19
N VAL A 80 -9.81 0.67 13.64
CA VAL A 80 -10.08 2.04 13.20
C VAL A 80 -9.19 2.33 12.00
N ASP A 81 -9.79 2.53 10.85
CA ASP A 81 -9.08 3.01 9.67
C ASP A 81 -9.05 4.54 9.71
N SER A 82 -7.98 5.07 10.32
CA SER A 82 -7.75 6.51 10.48
C SER A 82 -6.59 7.03 9.64
N SER A 83 -6.25 6.32 8.57
CA SER A 83 -5.08 6.62 7.77
C SER A 83 -5.21 7.86 6.87
N TYR A 84 -6.38 8.52 6.85
CA TYR A 84 -6.64 9.66 5.97
C TYR A 84 -7.28 10.85 6.71
N THR A 85 -6.99 12.06 6.19
CA THR A 85 -7.59 13.32 6.66
C THR A 85 -8.25 14.00 5.47
N ALA A 86 -9.55 13.74 5.30
CA ALA A 86 -10.31 14.24 4.16
C ALA A 86 -11.77 14.49 4.51
N GLN A 87 -12.42 15.29 3.68
CA GLN A 87 -13.86 15.56 3.75
C GLN A 87 -14.51 15.34 2.39
N PRO A 88 -15.78 14.92 2.31
CA PRO A 88 -16.50 14.84 1.06
C PRO A 88 -16.71 16.22 0.47
N THR A 89 -16.51 16.38 -0.84
CA THR A 89 -16.77 17.65 -1.57
C THR A 89 -18.25 18.02 -1.57
N HIS A 90 -19.13 17.00 -1.49
CA HIS A 90 -20.58 17.17 -1.55
C HIS A 90 -21.28 16.21 -0.58
N ARG A 91 -22.59 16.44 -0.38
CA ARG A 91 -23.40 15.66 0.58
C ARG A 91 -24.00 14.36 0.04
N TRP A 92 -23.76 14.01 -1.22
CA TRP A 92 -24.28 12.74 -1.77
C TRP A 92 -23.30 11.58 -1.53
N LEU A 93 -23.85 10.38 -1.59
CA LEU A 93 -23.11 9.13 -1.50
C LEU A 93 -22.03 9.02 -2.59
N GLY A 94 -20.81 8.65 -2.20
CA GLY A 94 -19.71 8.50 -3.15
C GLY A 94 -19.14 9.82 -3.68
N ALA A 95 -19.46 10.96 -3.04
CA ALA A 95 -18.82 12.23 -3.37
C ALA A 95 -17.30 12.09 -3.23
N PRO A 96 -16.52 12.69 -4.15
CA PRO A 96 -15.07 12.71 -4.05
C PRO A 96 -14.59 13.25 -2.71
N LEU A 97 -13.48 12.73 -2.22
CA LEU A 97 -12.83 13.20 -1.00
C LEU A 97 -11.82 14.28 -1.33
N GLU A 98 -11.90 15.38 -0.62
CA GLU A 98 -10.95 16.48 -0.66
C GLU A 98 -10.02 16.41 0.56
N PRO A 99 -8.68 16.50 0.37
CA PRO A 99 -7.74 16.49 1.48
C PRO A 99 -7.96 17.73 2.38
N VAL A 100 -7.83 17.52 3.69
CA VAL A 100 -7.86 18.59 4.70
C VAL A 100 -6.46 18.78 5.28
N GLY A 101 -5.97 20.01 5.29
CA GLY A 101 -4.61 20.35 5.73
C GLY A 101 -3.57 20.21 4.61
N ASP A 102 -2.42 19.62 4.89
CA ASP A 102 -1.40 19.33 3.85
C ASP A 102 -1.85 18.16 2.97
N PRO A 103 -2.18 18.40 1.69
CA PRO A 103 -2.70 17.37 0.81
C PRO A 103 -1.70 16.24 0.52
N LEU A 104 -0.39 16.49 0.69
CA LEU A 104 0.64 15.47 0.50
C LEU A 104 0.68 14.45 1.65
N LEU A 105 0.14 14.84 2.81
CA LEU A 105 0.10 14.02 4.03
C LEU A 105 -1.31 13.52 4.37
N ALA A 106 -2.31 13.92 3.59
CA ALA A 106 -3.71 13.64 3.90
C ALA A 106 -4.14 12.17 3.73
N GLY A 107 -3.33 11.34 3.06
CA GLY A 107 -3.60 9.90 2.91
C GLY A 107 -4.76 9.58 1.96
N VAL A 108 -5.07 10.45 1.00
CA VAL A 108 -6.16 10.25 0.03
C VAL A 108 -5.66 10.22 -1.41
N GLY A 109 -6.43 9.59 -2.29
CA GLY A 109 -6.07 9.46 -3.70
C GLY A 109 -4.73 8.74 -3.87
N PRO A 110 -3.80 9.26 -4.70
CA PRO A 110 -2.49 8.65 -4.88
C PRO A 110 -1.59 8.73 -3.64
N GLY A 111 -2.01 9.48 -2.61
CA GLY A 111 -1.36 9.55 -1.30
C GLY A 111 -1.90 8.56 -0.27
N ALA A 112 -2.84 7.70 -0.64
CA ALA A 112 -3.34 6.66 0.26
C ALA A 112 -2.26 5.61 0.54
N TRP A 113 -2.23 5.10 1.78
CA TRP A 113 -1.27 4.09 2.23
C TRP A 113 -1.94 3.06 3.14
N ALA A 114 -1.42 1.84 3.14
CA ALA A 114 -1.90 0.76 3.99
C ALA A 114 -1.24 0.80 5.36
N ALA A 115 -2.01 0.53 6.42
CA ALA A 115 -1.48 0.38 7.79
C ALA A 115 -0.73 -0.96 7.92
N ARG A 116 0.48 -1.04 7.36
CA ARG A 116 1.34 -2.22 7.47
C ARG A 116 2.05 -2.26 8.82
N ALA A 117 2.69 -3.38 9.12
CA ALA A 117 3.50 -3.53 10.32
C ALA A 117 4.64 -2.48 10.35
N ASP A 118 4.87 -1.89 11.51
CA ASP A 118 5.94 -0.91 11.72
C ASP A 118 7.27 -1.62 12.10
N GLU A 119 7.60 -2.62 11.29
CA GLU A 119 8.78 -3.49 11.41
C GLU A 119 9.46 -3.59 10.04
N PRO A 120 10.80 -3.73 9.98
CA PRO A 120 11.51 -3.91 8.73
C PRO A 120 11.12 -5.23 8.06
N ASP A 121 11.06 -5.23 6.72
CA ASP A 121 10.90 -6.47 5.97
C ASP A 121 12.17 -7.32 6.05
N LEU A 122 11.98 -8.63 6.14
CA LEU A 122 13.07 -9.59 6.28
C LEU A 122 13.10 -10.53 5.06
N TYR A 123 14.31 -10.99 4.73
CA TYR A 123 14.50 -12.04 3.73
C TYR A 123 15.19 -13.26 4.34
N HIS A 124 15.53 -14.26 3.54
CA HIS A 124 16.05 -15.54 4.00
C HIS A 124 17.13 -15.39 5.09
N GLY A 125 16.97 -16.12 6.21
CA GLY A 125 17.88 -16.07 7.36
C GLY A 125 17.59 -14.91 8.34
N ASN A 126 16.42 -14.30 8.30
CA ASN A 126 16.01 -13.17 9.16
C ASN A 126 16.89 -11.91 8.99
N HIS A 127 17.46 -11.74 7.82
CA HIS A 127 18.22 -10.53 7.50
C HIS A 127 17.30 -9.41 7.03
N ILE A 128 17.60 -8.17 7.42
CA ILE A 128 16.87 -6.99 6.98
C ILE A 128 16.98 -6.87 5.45
N LYS A 129 15.84 -6.71 4.79
CA LYS A 129 15.74 -6.75 3.33
C LYS A 129 16.32 -5.48 2.69
N ILE A 130 15.90 -4.30 3.16
CA ILE A 130 16.28 -3.01 2.57
C ILE A 130 17.21 -2.28 3.51
N VAL A 131 18.42 -2.00 3.03
CA VAL A 131 19.48 -1.33 3.79
C VAL A 131 20.26 -0.34 2.90
N PRO A 132 20.90 0.69 3.48
CA PRO A 132 21.78 1.57 2.70
C PRO A 132 23.02 0.83 2.21
N LEU A 133 23.54 1.26 1.05
CA LEU A 133 24.67 0.62 0.39
C LEU A 133 25.96 0.64 1.23
N ARG A 134 26.11 1.65 2.10
CA ARG A 134 27.23 1.72 3.07
C ARG A 134 27.29 0.53 4.04
N ILE A 135 26.17 -0.20 4.22
CA ILE A 135 26.12 -1.42 5.06
C ILE A 135 26.24 -2.68 4.19
N ALA A 136 25.77 -2.63 2.95
CA ALA A 136 25.80 -3.73 1.99
C ALA A 136 27.04 -3.63 1.09
N ALA A 137 28.25 -3.74 1.67
CA ALA A 137 29.51 -3.54 0.98
C ALA A 137 29.81 -4.54 -0.17
N ASP A 138 29.06 -5.63 -0.23
CA ASP A 138 29.09 -6.64 -1.30
C ASP A 138 28.27 -6.24 -2.54
N HIS A 139 27.58 -5.08 -2.49
CA HIS A 139 26.78 -4.55 -3.57
C HIS A 139 27.32 -3.20 -4.05
N GLY A 140 26.99 -2.83 -5.29
CA GLY A 140 27.43 -1.57 -5.87
C GLY A 140 26.67 -1.21 -7.13
N VAL A 141 26.92 -0.01 -7.65
CA VAL A 141 26.40 0.41 -8.94
C VAL A 141 27.22 -0.25 -10.05
N MET A 142 26.54 -0.91 -10.99
CA MET A 142 27.20 -1.58 -12.11
C MET A 142 27.78 -0.54 -13.09
N SER A 143 28.99 -0.75 -13.54
CA SER A 143 29.53 -0.01 -14.68
C SER A 143 28.92 -0.56 -16.00
N PRO A 144 28.37 0.27 -16.91
CA PRO A 144 28.60 1.72 -17.09
C PRO A 144 27.46 2.62 -16.53
N ASP A 145 26.64 2.14 -15.61
CA ASP A 145 25.54 2.93 -15.07
C ASP A 145 26.04 4.16 -14.30
N VAL A 146 25.21 5.21 -14.28
CA VAL A 146 25.51 6.44 -13.55
C VAL A 146 25.33 6.21 -12.06
N ASP A 147 26.42 6.31 -11.28
CA ASP A 147 26.29 6.37 -9.82
C ASP A 147 25.72 7.73 -9.41
N PRO A 148 24.53 7.77 -8.81
CA PRO A 148 23.88 9.03 -8.46
C PRO A 148 24.45 9.69 -7.19
N ARG A 149 25.31 9.04 -6.42
CA ARG A 149 25.88 9.62 -5.19
C ARG A 149 26.67 10.87 -5.50
N GLY A 150 26.41 11.93 -4.74
CA GLY A 150 26.98 13.25 -4.95
C GLY A 150 26.27 14.10 -6.02
N LEU A 151 25.31 13.53 -6.75
CA LEU A 151 24.55 14.31 -7.74
C LEU A 151 23.48 15.20 -7.07
N PRO A 152 23.22 16.38 -7.62
CA PRO A 152 22.14 17.26 -7.17
C PRO A 152 20.76 16.66 -7.46
N VAL A 153 19.82 16.89 -6.54
CA VAL A 153 18.41 16.48 -6.66
C VAL A 153 17.55 17.71 -6.91
N TYR A 154 16.73 17.67 -7.96
CA TYR A 154 15.86 18.77 -8.36
C TYR A 154 14.40 18.34 -8.24
N GLY A 155 13.57 19.22 -7.67
CA GLY A 155 12.12 19.06 -7.63
C GLY A 155 11.46 19.33 -8.99
N ALA A 156 10.12 19.21 -9.03
CA ALA A 156 9.32 19.45 -10.22
C ALA A 156 9.42 20.90 -10.72
N ASP A 157 9.69 21.83 -9.81
CA ASP A 157 9.98 23.24 -10.08
C ASP A 157 11.40 23.50 -10.60
N LYS A 158 12.19 22.44 -10.81
CA LYS A 158 13.59 22.50 -11.22
C LYS A 158 14.51 23.23 -10.21
N GLN A 159 14.04 23.45 -8.99
CA GLN A 159 14.85 24.00 -7.92
C GLN A 159 15.65 22.88 -7.22
N LEU A 160 16.78 23.25 -6.66
CA LEU A 160 17.65 22.33 -5.93
C LEU A 160 17.03 21.98 -4.58
N ALA A 161 16.70 20.72 -4.36
CA ALA A 161 16.20 20.16 -3.10
C ALA A 161 17.33 19.70 -2.19
N GLY A 162 18.36 19.07 -2.75
CA GLY A 162 19.46 18.50 -1.97
C GLY A 162 20.49 17.77 -2.85
N THR A 163 21.22 16.87 -2.23
CA THR A 163 22.27 16.05 -2.89
C THR A 163 22.09 14.59 -2.49
N VAL A 164 22.26 13.67 -3.42
CA VAL A 164 22.21 12.23 -3.13
C VAL A 164 23.40 11.86 -2.25
N LYS A 165 23.12 11.30 -1.08
CA LYS A 165 24.11 10.85 -0.12
C LYS A 165 24.48 9.38 -0.31
N ASP A 166 23.47 8.52 -0.42
CA ASP A 166 23.65 7.06 -0.53
C ASP A 166 22.50 6.44 -1.33
N LEU A 167 22.63 5.16 -1.62
CA LEU A 167 21.60 4.32 -2.24
C LEU A 167 21.11 3.30 -1.23
N TRP A 168 19.85 2.92 -1.31
CA TRP A 168 19.29 1.85 -0.50
C TRP A 168 18.92 0.67 -1.39
N ILE A 169 19.46 -0.49 -1.06
CA ILE A 169 19.33 -1.72 -1.84
C ILE A 169 18.36 -2.69 -1.16
N ASP A 170 17.51 -3.29 -1.97
CA ASP A 170 16.77 -4.50 -1.64
C ASP A 170 17.67 -5.71 -1.92
N ARG A 171 18.13 -6.35 -0.85
CA ARG A 171 19.07 -7.48 -0.94
C ARG A 171 18.44 -8.79 -1.41
N ALA A 172 17.09 -8.89 -1.33
CA ALA A 172 16.37 -10.06 -1.83
C ALA A 172 16.13 -9.97 -3.34
N GLU A 173 15.85 -8.77 -3.84
CA GLU A 173 15.54 -8.53 -5.25
C GLU A 173 16.74 -7.98 -6.04
N LEU A 174 17.86 -7.66 -5.35
CA LEU A 174 19.09 -7.13 -5.93
C LEU A 174 18.86 -5.86 -6.76
N MET A 175 18.04 -4.95 -6.23
CA MET A 175 17.70 -3.70 -6.89
C MET A 175 17.71 -2.53 -5.91
N PHE A 176 18.02 -1.33 -6.41
CA PHE A 176 17.92 -0.12 -5.62
C PHE A 176 16.47 0.31 -5.47
N ARG A 177 16.04 0.57 -4.21
CA ARG A 177 14.69 1.01 -3.87
C ARG A 177 14.60 2.50 -3.63
N TYR A 178 15.61 3.08 -2.97
CA TYR A 178 15.60 4.48 -2.59
C TYR A 178 16.95 5.14 -2.83
N LEU A 179 16.90 6.45 -3.05
CA LEU A 179 18.01 7.37 -2.91
C LEU A 179 17.92 8.04 -1.54
N GLU A 180 18.99 8.04 -0.76
CA GLU A 180 19.12 8.85 0.45
C GLU A 180 19.55 10.25 0.05
N VAL A 181 18.78 11.27 0.38
CA VAL A 181 18.99 12.65 -0.05
C VAL A 181 19.25 13.54 1.15
N ASP A 182 20.41 14.16 1.21
CA ASP A 182 20.70 15.23 2.15
C ASP A 182 20.11 16.54 1.63
N LEU A 183 19.17 17.11 2.39
CA LEU A 183 18.44 18.29 1.98
C LEU A 183 19.26 19.58 2.17
N LYS A 184 19.09 20.54 1.25
CA LYS A 184 19.73 21.86 1.34
C LYS A 184 19.39 22.60 2.64
N GLY A 185 18.18 22.39 3.18
CA GLY A 185 17.72 22.97 4.46
C GLY A 185 18.13 22.19 5.70
N GLY A 186 18.88 21.09 5.53
CA GLY A 186 19.28 20.17 6.59
C GLY A 186 18.31 18.99 6.75
N GLY A 187 18.86 17.89 7.24
CA GLY A 187 18.15 16.61 7.37
C GLY A 187 18.25 15.73 6.13
N THR A 188 17.90 14.47 6.32
CA THR A 188 17.98 13.44 5.29
C THR A 188 16.61 12.82 5.08
N VAL A 189 16.28 12.52 3.82
CA VAL A 189 15.03 11.86 3.43
C VAL A 189 15.29 10.76 2.41
N LEU A 190 14.36 9.82 2.29
CA LEU A 190 14.40 8.79 1.26
C LEU A 190 13.52 9.19 0.08
N LEU A 191 14.08 9.05 -1.12
CA LEU A 191 13.41 9.26 -2.40
C LEU A 191 13.26 7.90 -3.11
N PRO A 192 12.04 7.39 -3.34
CA PRO A 192 11.87 6.13 -4.06
C PRO A 192 12.40 6.23 -5.49
N MET A 193 13.08 5.18 -5.95
CA MET A 193 13.63 5.10 -7.30
C MET A 193 12.57 5.30 -8.38
N THR A 194 11.34 4.84 -8.13
CA THR A 194 10.20 4.96 -9.05
C THR A 194 9.77 6.39 -9.34
N PHE A 195 10.07 7.34 -8.43
CA PHE A 195 9.79 8.77 -8.60
C PHE A 195 11.01 9.58 -9.06
N SER A 196 12.15 8.91 -9.29
CA SER A 196 13.39 9.56 -9.67
C SER A 196 13.74 9.31 -11.14
N ARG A 197 14.34 10.30 -11.78
CA ARG A 197 14.96 10.18 -13.10
C ARG A 197 16.42 10.58 -13.00
N ILE A 198 17.31 9.61 -13.03
CA ILE A 198 18.75 9.80 -12.90
C ILE A 198 19.34 10.13 -14.26
N LYS A 199 20.16 11.18 -14.31
CA LYS A 199 21.01 11.58 -15.45
C LYS A 199 22.40 11.92 -14.91
N SER A 200 23.39 11.99 -15.79
CA SER A 200 24.75 12.44 -15.42
C SER A 200 24.79 13.86 -14.83
N SER A 201 23.78 14.70 -15.14
CA SER A 201 23.68 16.07 -14.64
C SER A 201 22.93 16.21 -13.31
N GLY A 202 22.29 15.15 -12.80
CA GLY A 202 21.50 15.19 -11.58
C GLY A 202 20.31 14.24 -11.57
N VAL A 203 19.62 14.22 -10.44
CA VAL A 203 18.41 13.46 -10.22
C VAL A 203 17.20 14.40 -10.30
N PHE A 204 16.21 14.05 -11.11
CA PHE A 204 15.03 14.87 -11.37
C PHE A 204 13.77 14.18 -10.82
N VAL A 205 13.00 14.88 -10.02
CA VAL A 205 11.79 14.38 -9.38
C VAL A 205 10.59 15.20 -9.87
N GLY A 206 9.70 14.54 -10.62
CA GLY A 206 8.50 15.19 -11.14
C GLY A 206 7.33 15.25 -10.13
N ALA A 207 7.38 14.47 -9.07
CA ALA A 207 6.26 14.31 -8.15
C ALA A 207 6.07 15.51 -7.20
N VAL A 208 7.14 16.00 -6.59
CA VAL A 208 7.12 17.03 -5.54
C VAL A 208 8.01 18.22 -5.90
N LEU A 209 7.71 19.40 -5.34
CA LEU A 209 8.55 20.59 -5.45
C LEU A 209 9.75 20.49 -4.52
N ALA A 210 10.83 21.23 -4.79
CA ALA A 210 12.03 21.23 -3.97
C ALA A 210 11.77 21.54 -2.48
N ALA A 211 10.89 22.50 -2.21
CA ALA A 211 10.53 22.86 -0.84
C ALA A 211 9.75 21.76 -0.10
N GLN A 212 8.99 20.94 -0.82
CA GLN A 212 8.17 19.88 -0.24
C GLN A 212 8.99 18.68 0.25
N PHE A 213 10.24 18.53 -0.18
CA PHE A 213 11.12 17.46 0.34
C PHE A 213 11.31 17.53 1.87
N ALA A 214 11.19 18.71 2.46
CA ALA A 214 11.30 18.87 3.90
C ALA A 214 10.21 18.13 4.69
N ASN A 215 9.04 17.91 4.08
CA ASN A 215 7.87 17.27 4.70
C ASN A 215 7.77 15.76 4.40
N VAL A 216 8.71 15.18 3.63
CA VAL A 216 8.76 13.74 3.38
C VAL A 216 8.84 13.01 4.72
N PRO A 217 7.99 11.99 4.96
CA PRO A 217 8.05 11.17 6.17
C PRO A 217 9.45 10.60 6.38
N LYS A 218 9.96 10.74 7.61
CA LYS A 218 11.32 10.29 7.96
C LYS A 218 11.30 8.86 8.47
N THR A 219 12.40 8.14 8.24
CA THR A 219 12.64 6.85 8.86
C THR A 219 13.08 7.00 10.32
N LYS A 220 12.74 6.04 11.16
CA LYS A 220 13.19 5.95 12.55
C LYS A 220 14.67 5.61 12.66
N SER A 221 15.17 4.85 11.70
CA SER A 221 16.55 4.40 11.61
C SER A 221 17.20 4.90 10.32
N MET A 222 18.51 5.16 10.41
CA MET A 222 19.33 5.50 9.23
C MET A 222 19.89 4.25 8.52
N GLU A 223 19.55 3.05 8.99
CA GLU A 223 20.14 1.80 8.52
C GLU A 223 19.11 0.76 8.08
N GLN A 224 17.82 1.04 8.34
CA GLN A 224 16.71 0.17 7.96
C GLN A 224 15.44 0.99 7.77
N ILE A 225 14.51 0.45 7.01
CA ILE A 225 13.19 1.02 6.76
C ILE A 225 12.13 0.00 7.15
N THR A 226 11.03 0.44 7.78
CA THR A 226 9.90 -0.43 8.10
C THR A 226 8.90 -0.47 6.96
N LEU A 227 8.08 -1.52 6.90
CA LEU A 227 7.00 -1.66 5.92
C LEU A 227 6.03 -0.46 5.96
N LEU A 228 5.75 0.07 7.15
CA LEU A 228 4.89 1.24 7.31
C LEU A 228 5.57 2.53 6.82
N GLU A 229 6.88 2.68 7.04
CA GLU A 229 7.64 3.82 6.54
C GLU A 229 7.73 3.82 5.01
N GLU A 230 7.93 2.64 4.39
CA GLU A 230 7.89 2.49 2.93
C GLU A 230 6.57 2.97 2.34
N GLU A 231 5.43 2.53 2.93
CA GLU A 231 4.10 2.94 2.51
C GLU A 231 3.94 4.47 2.59
N LYS A 232 4.25 5.07 3.74
CA LYS A 232 4.10 6.52 3.96
C LYS A 232 4.98 7.36 3.05
N ILE A 233 6.25 6.94 2.87
CA ILE A 233 7.19 7.65 1.99
C ILE A 233 6.71 7.57 0.54
N THR A 234 6.34 6.37 0.07
CA THR A 234 5.87 6.19 -1.30
C THR A 234 4.57 6.96 -1.55
N ALA A 235 3.63 6.92 -0.60
CA ALA A 235 2.37 7.65 -0.65
C ALA A 235 2.59 9.17 -0.73
N TYR A 236 3.56 9.71 0.01
CA TYR A 236 3.89 11.14 -0.04
C TYR A 236 4.27 11.59 -1.46
N TYR A 237 5.18 10.86 -2.12
CA TYR A 237 5.54 11.16 -3.51
C TYR A 237 4.39 10.87 -4.46
N GLY A 238 3.59 9.84 -4.20
CA GLY A 238 2.36 9.56 -4.92
C GLY A 238 1.38 10.73 -4.85
N ALA A 239 1.10 11.25 -3.66
CA ALA A 239 0.27 12.43 -3.45
C ALA A 239 0.78 13.65 -4.24
N GLY A 240 2.10 13.83 -4.28
CA GLY A 240 2.72 14.92 -5.03
C GLY A 240 2.41 14.89 -6.52
N THR A 241 2.17 13.74 -7.12
CA THR A 241 1.80 13.66 -8.55
C THR A 241 0.50 14.40 -8.87
N LEU A 242 -0.42 14.49 -7.90
CA LEU A 242 -1.71 15.18 -8.04
C LEU A 242 -1.76 16.50 -7.26
N TYR A 243 -1.17 16.53 -6.06
CA TYR A 243 -1.40 17.63 -5.11
C TYR A 243 -0.20 18.57 -4.92
N ALA A 244 0.93 18.36 -5.59
CA ALA A 244 2.10 19.23 -5.41
C ALA A 244 1.83 20.69 -5.80
N THR A 245 0.96 20.92 -6.80
CA THR A 245 0.48 22.24 -7.22
C THR A 245 -1.00 22.16 -7.58
N PRO A 246 -1.78 23.26 -7.39
CA PRO A 246 -3.22 23.28 -7.68
C PRO A 246 -3.57 22.98 -9.15
N ASP A 247 -2.70 23.36 -10.08
CA ASP A 247 -2.89 23.16 -11.52
C ASP A 247 -2.78 21.69 -11.97
N ARG A 248 -2.32 20.79 -11.10
CA ARG A 248 -2.31 19.34 -11.37
C ARG A 248 -3.67 18.68 -11.14
N GLN A 249 -4.51 19.31 -10.36
CA GLN A 249 -5.83 18.79 -10.04
C GLN A 249 -6.80 19.12 -11.17
N GLU A 250 -7.55 18.11 -11.63
CA GLU A 250 -8.65 18.35 -12.54
C GLU A 250 -9.75 19.14 -11.82
N PRO A 251 -10.34 20.16 -12.46
CA PRO A 251 -11.45 20.87 -11.85
C PRO A 251 -12.62 19.91 -11.63
N LEU A 252 -13.13 19.87 -10.42
CA LEU A 252 -14.34 19.12 -10.05
C LEU A 252 -15.59 19.88 -10.51
N PHE A 253 -15.71 20.15 -11.81
CA PHE A 253 -16.85 20.83 -12.50
C PHE A 253 -17.26 22.19 -11.94
#